data_2ea54d123d6cb4a30e41b96a888fb611
#
_entry.id   2ea54d123d6cb4a30e41b96a888fb611
#
_cell.length_a   1.000
_cell.length_b   1.000
_cell.length_c   1.000
_cell.angle_alpha   90.00
_cell.angle_beta   90.00
_cell.angle_gamma   90.00
#
_symmetry.space_group_name_H-M   'P 1'
#
loop_
_entity.id
_entity.type
_entity.pdbx_description
1 polymer ?
#
loop_
_entity_poly.entity_id
_entity_poly.type
_entity_poly.pdbx_seq_one_letter_code
_entity_poly.pdbx_strand_id
1 'polypeptide(L)'
;MINIGEVIETNDMVEKENLDVRTITLGISLLDCIDSDLAKVNENIYNKITTLAKNLVSTGKEIENNYCIPIVNKRISVTPIALVGGAACKSSEDFVTIAKTLDRAAKEVGVNFIGGYSALVSKGMTKADELLIKSIPQAMLETDLVCSSVNVGSTKTGINMDAVKLIGEMIKETAEVTKHLPVSGCAKFVVFCNAPDDNPFMAGAFHGVTEADAIINVGVSGPGVVKTALEKVRGENFEVLCETIKKTAFKVTRVGQLVAKEASKKLGVPFGIIDLSLAPTPAIGDSVADILCEIGLERAGAPGTTAALALLNDQVKKGGIMASSYVGGLSGAFIPVSEDQGMIDAVNDGALTLEKLEAMTCVCSVGLDMIAIPGDTKATTISGIIADEMAIGMINQKTTACRLLPAIGKDVGDVVEIGGLLGSAPVMPVNRFSCDAFVNRGGRIPAPIHSFENW
;
A
#
# COMPACT_ATOMS: atom_id res chain seq x y z
N MET A 1 -26.30 -16.73 -21.81
CA MET A 1 -27.42 -17.05 -20.88
C MET A 1 -26.90 -16.66 -19.52
N ILE A 2 -27.57 -15.77 -18.79
CA ILE A 2 -27.17 -15.35 -17.43
C ILE A 2 -27.46 -16.52 -16.50
N ASN A 3 -26.47 -17.01 -15.81
CA ASN A 3 -26.63 -18.04 -14.78
C ASN A 3 -27.14 -17.38 -13.50
N ILE A 4 -28.38 -17.61 -13.13
CA ILE A 4 -29.00 -17.02 -11.93
C ILE A 4 -28.22 -17.40 -10.66
N GLY A 5 -27.65 -18.60 -10.60
CA GLY A 5 -26.81 -19.02 -9.47
C GLY A 5 -25.56 -18.15 -9.30
N GLU A 6 -24.90 -17.78 -10.39
CA GLU A 6 -23.73 -16.88 -10.35
C GLU A 6 -24.09 -15.45 -9.94
N VAL A 7 -25.27 -14.98 -10.34
CA VAL A 7 -25.78 -13.66 -9.92
C VAL A 7 -26.05 -13.64 -8.42
N ILE A 8 -26.73 -14.67 -7.89
CA ILE A 8 -27.01 -14.78 -6.44
C ILE A 8 -25.69 -14.88 -5.66
N GLU A 9 -24.74 -15.70 -6.12
CA GLU A 9 -23.44 -15.83 -5.47
C GLU A 9 -22.66 -14.50 -5.43
N THR A 10 -22.67 -13.74 -6.53
CA THR A 10 -22.02 -12.41 -6.56
C THR A 10 -22.70 -11.45 -5.60
N ASN A 11 -24.03 -11.46 -5.54
CA ASN A 11 -24.77 -10.62 -4.59
C ASN A 11 -24.45 -10.98 -3.13
N ASP A 12 -24.37 -12.28 -2.81
CA ASP A 12 -24.00 -12.74 -1.47
C ASP A 12 -22.58 -12.33 -1.12
N MET A 13 -21.62 -12.40 -2.04
CA MET A 13 -20.25 -11.93 -1.81
C MET A 13 -20.21 -10.44 -1.48
N VAL A 14 -21.03 -9.60 -2.12
CA VAL A 14 -21.09 -8.16 -1.86
C VAL A 14 -21.82 -7.85 -0.56
N GLU A 15 -23.03 -8.41 -0.35
CA GLU A 15 -23.90 -8.03 0.76
C GLU A 15 -23.53 -8.65 2.10
N LYS A 16 -22.95 -9.88 2.07
CA LYS A 16 -22.72 -10.70 3.28
C LYS A 16 -21.25 -10.99 3.56
N GLU A 17 -20.39 -10.93 2.54
CA GLU A 17 -19.02 -11.42 2.62
C GLU A 17 -17.99 -10.29 2.40
N ASN A 18 -18.42 -9.02 2.42
CA ASN A 18 -17.58 -7.81 2.31
C ASN A 18 -16.72 -7.73 1.04
N LEU A 19 -17.21 -8.26 -0.11
CA LEU A 19 -16.55 -8.02 -1.39
C LEU A 19 -16.63 -6.56 -1.77
N ASP A 20 -15.50 -5.92 -2.01
CA ASP A 20 -15.45 -4.56 -2.51
C ASP A 20 -14.46 -4.38 -3.68
N VAL A 21 -14.72 -3.36 -4.50
CA VAL A 21 -13.70 -2.74 -5.31
C VAL A 21 -13.05 -1.65 -4.45
N ARG A 22 -11.90 -1.96 -3.89
CA ARG A 22 -11.23 -1.09 -2.95
C ARG A 22 -10.88 0.25 -3.58
N THR A 23 -10.52 0.26 -4.85
CA THR A 23 -10.19 1.51 -5.55
C THR A 23 -10.29 1.39 -7.06
N ILE A 24 -10.73 2.49 -7.70
CA ILE A 24 -10.39 2.82 -9.08
C ILE A 24 -9.33 3.91 -9.00
N THR A 25 -8.15 3.65 -9.54
CA THR A 25 -7.02 4.59 -9.51
C THR A 25 -6.65 5.01 -10.93
N LEU A 26 -6.69 6.32 -11.19
CA LEU A 26 -6.19 6.90 -12.43
C LEU A 26 -4.70 7.23 -12.26
N GLY A 27 -3.85 6.49 -12.97
CA GLY A 27 -2.43 6.83 -13.12
C GLY A 27 -2.27 7.94 -14.15
N ILE A 28 -1.49 8.97 -13.84
CA ILE A 28 -1.25 10.14 -14.73
C ILE A 28 0.25 10.42 -14.78
N SER A 29 0.82 10.37 -15.97
CA SER A 29 2.17 10.88 -16.21
C SER A 29 2.22 12.39 -16.10
N LEU A 30 3.17 12.92 -15.35
CA LEU A 30 3.43 14.35 -15.22
C LEU A 30 4.75 14.78 -15.89
N LEU A 31 5.33 13.93 -16.73
CA LEU A 31 6.62 14.23 -17.37
C LEU A 31 6.56 15.44 -18.28
N ASP A 32 5.43 15.69 -18.94
CA ASP A 32 5.18 16.86 -19.78
C ASP A 32 4.86 18.14 -18.99
N CYS A 33 4.72 18.02 -17.65
CA CYS A 33 4.53 19.17 -16.75
C CYS A 33 5.85 19.79 -16.29
N ILE A 34 7.00 19.17 -16.61
CA ILE A 34 8.33 19.64 -16.19
C ILE A 34 8.64 21.00 -16.82
N ASP A 35 9.05 21.94 -15.99
CA ASP A 35 9.56 23.25 -16.39
C ASP A 35 10.66 23.68 -15.38
N SER A 36 11.46 24.67 -15.72
CA SER A 36 12.41 25.31 -14.80
C SER A 36 11.77 26.36 -13.88
N ASP A 37 10.57 26.78 -14.21
CA ASP A 37 9.75 27.74 -13.44
C ASP A 37 8.73 26.97 -12.58
N LEU A 38 8.87 27.07 -11.26
CA LEU A 38 8.00 26.39 -10.30
C LEU A 38 6.53 26.76 -10.44
N ALA A 39 6.22 28.02 -10.79
CA ALA A 39 4.84 28.44 -10.99
C ALA A 39 4.20 27.72 -12.17
N LYS A 40 4.95 27.56 -13.27
CA LYS A 40 4.50 26.79 -14.44
C LYS A 40 4.36 25.29 -14.13
N VAL A 41 5.29 24.69 -13.39
CA VAL A 41 5.17 23.29 -12.94
C VAL A 41 3.86 23.09 -12.19
N ASN A 42 3.57 23.96 -11.21
CA ASN A 42 2.35 23.89 -10.43
C ASN A 42 1.08 24.07 -11.29
N GLU A 43 1.10 25.02 -12.22
CA GLU A 43 -0.02 25.25 -13.15
C GLU A 43 -0.25 24.05 -14.08
N ASN A 44 0.81 23.52 -14.69
CA ASN A 44 0.74 22.36 -15.57
C ASN A 44 0.19 21.12 -14.85
N ILE A 45 0.71 20.82 -13.65
CA ILE A 45 0.24 19.71 -12.82
C ILE A 45 -1.26 19.86 -12.51
N TYR A 46 -1.68 21.02 -12.02
CA TYR A 46 -3.08 21.28 -11.69
C TYR A 46 -3.99 21.10 -12.89
N ASN A 47 -3.66 21.73 -14.02
CA ASN A 47 -4.45 21.67 -15.25
C ASN A 47 -4.55 20.24 -15.81
N LYS A 48 -3.44 19.50 -15.83
CA LYS A 48 -3.44 18.11 -16.33
C LYS A 48 -4.30 17.20 -15.48
N ILE A 49 -4.13 17.24 -14.16
CA ILE A 49 -4.91 16.40 -13.24
C ILE A 49 -6.39 16.74 -13.33
N THR A 50 -6.77 18.01 -13.23
CA THR A 50 -8.18 18.42 -13.24
C THR A 50 -8.85 18.15 -14.58
N THR A 51 -8.11 18.14 -15.67
CA THR A 51 -8.62 17.79 -17.01
C THR A 51 -8.86 16.28 -17.14
N LEU A 52 -7.86 15.46 -16.82
CA LEU A 52 -7.94 14.01 -17.03
C LEU A 52 -8.84 13.31 -15.99
N ALA A 53 -8.82 13.77 -14.74
CA ALA A 53 -9.60 13.15 -13.67
C ALA A 53 -11.00 13.73 -13.48
N LYS A 54 -11.42 14.69 -14.30
CA LYS A 54 -12.70 15.42 -14.18
C LYS A 54 -13.91 14.51 -13.95
N ASN A 55 -13.96 13.38 -14.62
CA ASN A 55 -15.10 12.46 -14.60
C ASN A 55 -14.83 11.20 -13.77
N LEU A 56 -13.68 11.07 -13.11
CA LEU A 56 -13.30 9.82 -12.40
C LEU A 56 -14.31 9.46 -11.30
N VAL A 57 -14.65 10.41 -10.47
CA VAL A 57 -15.55 10.17 -9.31
C VAL A 57 -16.98 9.89 -9.78
N SER A 58 -17.50 10.66 -10.74
CA SER A 58 -18.85 10.44 -11.28
C SER A 58 -18.96 9.10 -12.00
N THR A 59 -17.95 8.72 -12.78
CA THR A 59 -17.86 7.41 -13.42
C THR A 59 -17.84 6.26 -12.40
N GLY A 60 -17.03 6.40 -11.34
CA GLY A 60 -17.02 5.40 -10.27
C GLY A 60 -18.40 5.20 -9.62
N LYS A 61 -19.09 6.29 -9.29
CA LYS A 61 -20.46 6.24 -8.73
C LYS A 61 -21.48 5.64 -9.71
N GLU A 62 -21.37 5.94 -10.99
CA GLU A 62 -22.24 5.37 -12.01
C GLU A 62 -22.05 3.85 -12.11
N ILE A 63 -20.81 3.36 -12.12
CA ILE A 63 -20.49 1.93 -12.16
C ILE A 63 -21.03 1.24 -10.89
N GLU A 64 -20.79 1.83 -9.72
CA GLU A 64 -21.32 1.34 -8.44
C GLU A 64 -22.84 1.18 -8.47
N ASN A 65 -23.55 2.18 -8.95
CA ASN A 65 -25.02 2.13 -9.07
C ASN A 65 -25.51 1.10 -10.10
N ASN A 66 -24.79 0.95 -11.22
CA ASN A 66 -25.22 0.05 -12.31
C ASN A 66 -25.01 -1.43 -11.98
N TYR A 67 -23.98 -1.74 -11.21
CA TYR A 67 -23.59 -3.12 -10.90
C TYR A 67 -23.85 -3.53 -9.45
N CYS A 68 -24.25 -2.58 -8.59
CA CYS A 68 -24.42 -2.79 -7.15
C CYS A 68 -23.15 -3.33 -6.47
N ILE A 69 -21.98 -2.97 -6.99
CA ILE A 69 -20.67 -3.34 -6.45
C ILE A 69 -20.06 -2.11 -5.77
N PRO A 70 -19.80 -2.11 -4.46
CA PRO A 70 -19.19 -0.98 -3.78
C PRO A 70 -17.83 -0.63 -4.37
N ILE A 71 -17.60 0.66 -4.69
CA ILE A 71 -16.31 1.20 -5.10
C ILE A 71 -15.88 2.19 -4.02
N VAL A 72 -15.09 1.71 -3.08
CA VAL A 72 -14.80 2.42 -1.83
C VAL A 72 -14.02 3.71 -2.07
N ASN A 73 -12.97 3.65 -2.90
CA ASN A 73 -12.13 4.80 -3.19
C ASN A 73 -12.04 5.08 -4.70
N LYS A 74 -11.91 6.36 -5.02
CA LYS A 74 -11.49 6.87 -6.32
C LYS A 74 -10.19 7.63 -6.06
N ARG A 75 -9.08 7.22 -6.68
CA ARG A 75 -7.73 7.73 -6.38
C ARG A 75 -7.01 8.19 -7.65
N ILE A 76 -5.97 8.98 -7.45
CA ILE A 76 -5.01 9.35 -8.49
C ILE A 76 -3.63 8.91 -8.02
N SER A 77 -2.82 8.42 -8.95
CA SER A 77 -1.38 8.25 -8.77
C SER A 77 -0.64 9.01 -9.86
N VAL A 78 0.43 9.72 -9.50
CA VAL A 78 1.19 10.52 -10.46
C VAL A 78 2.65 10.09 -10.52
N THR A 79 3.35 10.51 -11.57
CA THR A 79 4.81 10.36 -11.68
C THR A 79 5.49 10.84 -10.41
N PRO A 80 6.52 10.15 -9.90
CA PRO A 80 7.26 10.58 -8.70
C PRO A 80 7.66 12.05 -8.78
N ILE A 81 7.18 12.84 -7.83
CA ILE A 81 7.32 14.31 -7.85
C ILE A 81 8.79 14.76 -7.74
N ALA A 82 9.68 13.95 -7.15
CA ALA A 82 11.11 14.27 -7.15
C ALA A 82 11.68 14.40 -8.58
N LEU A 83 11.16 13.63 -9.54
CA LEU A 83 11.55 13.73 -10.95
C LEU A 83 10.93 14.97 -11.62
N VAL A 84 9.67 15.24 -11.36
CA VAL A 84 8.92 16.33 -11.99
C VAL A 84 9.38 17.69 -11.48
N GLY A 85 9.58 17.83 -10.17
CA GLY A 85 10.00 19.08 -9.53
C GLY A 85 11.50 19.35 -9.59
N GLY A 86 12.32 18.37 -10.01
CA GLY A 86 13.77 18.42 -9.88
C GLY A 86 14.46 19.60 -10.58
N ALA A 87 13.90 20.09 -11.70
CA ALA A 87 14.43 21.23 -12.43
C ALA A 87 14.06 22.58 -11.78
N ALA A 88 12.88 22.67 -11.17
CA ALA A 88 12.31 23.92 -10.64
C ALA A 88 12.63 24.13 -9.15
N CYS A 89 12.55 23.09 -8.33
CA CYS A 89 12.67 23.18 -6.88
C CYS A 89 14.13 23.40 -6.43
N LYS A 90 14.36 24.38 -5.57
CA LYS A 90 15.67 24.72 -5.00
C LYS A 90 15.71 24.45 -3.50
N SER A 91 14.56 24.31 -2.85
CA SER A 91 14.40 24.09 -1.42
C SER A 91 13.32 23.04 -1.13
N SER A 92 13.23 22.57 0.10
CA SER A 92 12.16 21.67 0.55
C SER A 92 10.80 22.36 0.52
N GLU A 93 10.73 23.66 0.79
CA GLU A 93 9.50 24.48 0.74
C GLU A 93 8.93 24.54 -0.68
N ASP A 94 9.78 24.55 -1.71
CA ASP A 94 9.33 24.51 -3.12
C ASP A 94 8.55 23.19 -3.39
N PHE A 95 9.04 22.07 -2.89
CA PHE A 95 8.33 20.78 -3.00
C PHE A 95 7.01 20.79 -2.21
N VAL A 96 6.94 21.45 -1.06
CA VAL A 96 5.66 21.61 -0.32
C VAL A 96 4.64 22.37 -1.17
N THR A 97 5.02 23.34 -1.99
CA THR A 97 4.08 24.02 -2.90
C THR A 97 3.51 23.08 -3.95
N ILE A 98 4.30 22.13 -4.44
CA ILE A 98 3.82 21.07 -5.35
C ILE A 98 2.84 20.14 -4.60
N ALA A 99 3.14 19.73 -3.36
CA ALA A 99 2.21 18.94 -2.55
C ALA A 99 0.85 19.65 -2.39
N LYS A 100 0.85 20.94 -2.09
CA LYS A 100 -0.38 21.76 -2.02
C LYS A 100 -1.14 21.82 -3.34
N THR A 101 -0.42 21.86 -4.44
CA THR A 101 -1.02 21.83 -5.79
C THR A 101 -1.70 20.49 -6.06
N LEU A 102 -1.06 19.37 -5.70
CA LEU A 102 -1.65 18.02 -5.78
C LEU A 102 -2.91 17.94 -4.92
N ASP A 103 -2.85 18.41 -3.68
CA ASP A 103 -3.97 18.40 -2.74
C ASP A 103 -5.16 19.20 -3.26
N ARG A 104 -4.90 20.40 -3.77
CA ARG A 104 -5.91 21.27 -4.39
C ARG A 104 -6.55 20.60 -5.61
N ALA A 105 -5.75 20.01 -6.51
CA ALA A 105 -6.28 19.29 -7.66
C ALA A 105 -7.11 18.08 -7.27
N ALA A 106 -6.67 17.30 -6.27
CA ALA A 106 -7.39 16.16 -5.74
C ALA A 106 -8.75 16.56 -5.12
N LYS A 107 -8.77 17.65 -4.35
CA LYS A 107 -10.00 18.23 -3.78
C LYS A 107 -10.96 18.72 -4.89
N GLU A 108 -10.46 19.39 -5.93
CA GLU A 108 -11.27 19.86 -7.05
C GLU A 108 -11.99 18.72 -7.76
N VAL A 109 -11.29 17.61 -8.05
CA VAL A 109 -11.90 16.46 -8.75
C VAL A 109 -12.63 15.51 -7.79
N GLY A 110 -12.53 15.72 -6.46
CA GLY A 110 -13.27 15.00 -5.44
C GLY A 110 -12.78 13.58 -5.15
N VAL A 111 -11.52 13.26 -5.45
CA VAL A 111 -10.92 11.95 -5.15
C VAL A 111 -10.59 11.81 -3.66
N ASN A 112 -10.43 10.58 -3.20
CA ASN A 112 -10.15 10.27 -1.80
C ASN A 112 -8.66 10.48 -1.44
N PHE A 113 -7.75 10.14 -2.38
CA PHE A 113 -6.30 10.27 -2.19
C PHE A 113 -5.60 10.56 -3.52
N ILE A 114 -4.44 11.19 -3.43
CA ILE A 114 -3.48 11.34 -4.53
C ILE A 114 -2.09 10.90 -4.07
N GLY A 115 -1.54 9.87 -4.72
CA GLY A 115 -0.19 9.36 -4.50
C GLY A 115 0.80 9.89 -5.54
N GLY A 116 2.09 9.67 -5.30
CA GLY A 116 3.16 10.10 -6.19
C GLY A 116 4.00 11.26 -5.64
N TYR A 117 3.71 11.75 -4.43
CA TYR A 117 4.65 12.63 -3.73
C TYR A 117 5.84 11.78 -3.24
N SER A 118 6.66 11.36 -4.19
CA SER A 118 7.56 10.22 -4.04
C SER A 118 8.96 10.49 -4.60
N ALA A 119 9.95 9.73 -4.07
CA ALA A 119 11.31 9.69 -4.55
C ALA A 119 11.79 8.23 -4.75
N LEU A 120 12.53 7.97 -5.83
CA LEU A 120 13.06 6.66 -6.18
C LEU A 120 14.57 6.66 -6.00
N VAL A 121 15.04 6.29 -4.80
CA VAL A 121 16.44 6.46 -4.37
C VAL A 121 17.22 5.15 -4.22
N SER A 122 16.70 4.05 -4.71
CA SER A 122 17.37 2.74 -4.63
C SER A 122 18.72 2.73 -5.36
N LYS A 123 18.85 3.43 -6.49
CA LYS A 123 20.12 3.54 -7.24
C LYS A 123 21.05 4.61 -6.67
N GLY A 124 20.50 5.65 -6.09
CA GLY A 124 21.19 6.80 -5.56
C GLY A 124 20.22 7.92 -5.29
N MET A 125 20.60 8.88 -4.50
CA MET A 125 19.77 10.02 -4.10
C MET A 125 20.32 11.30 -4.73
N THR A 126 19.51 11.93 -5.58
CA THR A 126 19.82 13.24 -6.17
C THR A 126 19.52 14.35 -5.15
N LYS A 127 19.94 15.58 -5.46
CA LYS A 127 19.57 16.73 -4.63
C LYS A 127 18.07 16.96 -4.56
N ALA A 128 17.37 16.74 -5.66
CA ALA A 128 15.91 16.85 -5.70
C ALA A 128 15.22 15.79 -4.83
N ASP A 129 15.70 14.55 -4.88
CA ASP A 129 15.18 13.48 -3.99
C ASP A 129 15.37 13.84 -2.52
N GLU A 130 16.57 14.32 -2.14
CA GLU A 130 16.86 14.74 -0.76
C GLU A 130 15.93 15.87 -0.30
N LEU A 131 15.71 16.89 -1.14
CA LEU A 131 14.83 18.03 -0.84
C LEU A 131 13.38 17.57 -0.67
N LEU A 132 12.89 16.68 -1.57
CA LEU A 132 11.55 16.13 -1.45
C LEU A 132 11.42 15.31 -0.16
N ILE A 133 12.35 14.41 0.14
CA ILE A 133 12.29 13.58 1.35
C ILE A 133 12.24 14.47 2.61
N LYS A 134 13.07 15.52 2.67
CA LYS A 134 13.07 16.49 3.77
C LYS A 134 11.80 17.33 3.85
N SER A 135 11.05 17.44 2.77
CA SER A 135 9.79 18.18 2.75
C SER A 135 8.59 17.36 3.24
N ILE A 136 8.72 16.03 3.36
CA ILE A 136 7.61 15.14 3.69
C ILE A 136 6.90 15.54 5.00
N PRO A 137 7.59 15.82 6.11
CA PRO A 137 6.91 16.20 7.36
C PRO A 137 5.98 17.40 7.16
N GLN A 138 6.48 18.47 6.51
CA GLN A 138 5.69 19.66 6.27
C GLN A 138 4.57 19.44 5.24
N ALA A 139 4.84 18.65 4.19
CA ALA A 139 3.83 18.30 3.20
C ALA A 139 2.68 17.50 3.83
N MET A 140 2.97 16.53 4.71
CA MET A 140 1.95 15.75 5.41
C MET A 140 1.14 16.59 6.43
N LEU A 141 1.77 17.63 6.99
CA LEU A 141 1.10 18.58 7.89
C LEU A 141 0.14 19.51 7.13
N GLU A 142 0.52 19.97 5.93
CA GLU A 142 -0.19 21.02 5.19
C GLU A 142 -1.15 20.48 4.11
N THR A 143 -1.25 19.15 3.95
CA THR A 143 -2.14 18.52 2.96
C THR A 143 -3.00 17.42 3.57
N ASP A 144 -4.23 17.30 3.06
CA ASP A 144 -5.18 16.30 3.55
C ASP A 144 -5.10 14.98 2.76
N LEU A 145 -5.05 15.06 1.42
CA LEU A 145 -5.23 13.94 0.51
C LEU A 145 -3.94 13.41 -0.12
N VAL A 146 -2.83 14.12 0.05
CA VAL A 146 -1.54 13.72 -0.53
C VAL A 146 -0.93 12.58 0.26
N CYS A 147 -0.50 11.54 -0.48
CA CYS A 147 0.23 10.40 0.07
C CYS A 147 1.65 10.35 -0.51
N SER A 148 2.61 9.96 0.32
CA SER A 148 4.03 9.94 0.00
C SER A 148 4.62 8.55 0.08
N SER A 149 5.65 8.30 -0.74
CA SER A 149 6.47 7.11 -0.63
C SER A 149 7.92 7.36 -1.04
N VAL A 150 8.82 6.53 -0.49
CA VAL A 150 10.21 6.52 -0.92
C VAL A 150 10.66 5.08 -1.17
N ASN A 151 11.13 4.78 -2.39
CA ASN A 151 11.68 3.48 -2.73
C ASN A 151 13.20 3.48 -2.50
N VAL A 152 13.65 2.85 -1.42
CA VAL A 152 15.05 2.91 -0.96
C VAL A 152 15.89 1.70 -1.35
N GLY A 153 15.26 0.64 -1.80
CA GLY A 153 15.94 -0.61 -2.11
C GLY A 153 15.37 -1.34 -3.31
N SER A 154 16.16 -2.21 -3.87
CA SER A 154 15.72 -3.19 -4.86
C SER A 154 16.67 -4.39 -4.90
N THR A 155 16.17 -5.52 -5.40
CA THR A 155 16.98 -6.71 -5.64
C THR A 155 18.17 -6.40 -6.56
N LYS A 156 18.02 -5.47 -7.51
CA LYS A 156 19.10 -5.12 -8.47
C LYS A 156 20.14 -4.15 -7.89
N THR A 157 19.76 -3.28 -6.98
CA THR A 157 20.62 -2.17 -6.53
C THR A 157 21.06 -2.27 -5.08
N GLY A 158 20.48 -3.19 -4.31
CA GLY A 158 20.69 -3.25 -2.86
C GLY A 158 19.87 -2.20 -2.12
N ILE A 159 20.26 -1.84 -0.91
CA ILE A 159 19.57 -0.90 -0.03
C ILE A 159 20.41 0.36 0.14
N ASN A 160 19.84 1.52 -0.08
CA ASN A 160 20.45 2.81 0.15
C ASN A 160 20.32 3.20 1.63
N MET A 161 21.35 2.92 2.43
CA MET A 161 21.32 3.15 3.89
C MET A 161 21.37 4.63 4.27
N ASP A 162 21.93 5.51 3.42
CA ASP A 162 21.87 6.96 3.63
C ASP A 162 20.43 7.46 3.55
N ALA A 163 19.67 6.96 2.57
CA ALA A 163 18.24 7.27 2.45
C ALA A 163 17.44 6.65 3.61
N VAL A 164 17.71 5.40 4.00
CA VAL A 164 17.04 4.74 5.14
C VAL A 164 17.23 5.53 6.42
N LYS A 165 18.44 6.02 6.68
CA LYS A 165 18.74 6.87 7.85
C LYS A 165 17.91 8.17 7.80
N LEU A 166 17.96 8.90 6.69
CA LEU A 166 17.20 10.14 6.51
C LEU A 166 15.70 9.92 6.71
N ILE A 167 15.17 8.83 6.17
CA ILE A 167 13.74 8.50 6.28
C ILE A 167 13.32 8.21 7.72
N GLY A 168 14.15 7.51 8.50
CA GLY A 168 13.85 7.29 9.92
C GLY A 168 13.74 8.61 10.69
N GLU A 169 14.59 9.60 10.36
CA GLU A 169 14.50 10.95 10.89
C GLU A 169 13.19 11.64 10.45
N MET A 170 12.83 11.54 9.17
CA MET A 170 11.61 12.15 8.62
C MET A 170 10.32 11.50 9.15
N ILE A 171 10.29 10.19 9.38
CA ILE A 171 9.15 9.52 10.02
C ILE A 171 8.97 10.05 11.45
N LYS A 172 10.06 10.14 12.21
CA LYS A 172 10.00 10.69 13.56
C LYS A 172 9.52 12.14 13.59
N GLU A 173 10.04 12.98 12.70
CA GLU A 173 9.60 14.36 12.53
C GLU A 173 8.14 14.46 12.08
N THR A 174 7.73 13.65 11.10
CA THR A 174 6.33 13.60 10.63
C THR A 174 5.38 13.26 11.78
N ALA A 175 5.71 12.25 12.60
CA ALA A 175 4.92 11.89 13.77
C ALA A 175 4.78 13.06 14.75
N GLU A 176 5.86 13.78 15.00
CA GLU A 176 5.88 14.91 15.96
C GLU A 176 5.08 16.10 15.45
N VAL A 177 5.27 16.53 14.18
CA VAL A 177 4.59 17.72 13.64
C VAL A 177 3.09 17.46 13.39
N THR A 178 2.69 16.21 13.14
CA THR A 178 1.29 15.84 12.86
C THR A 178 0.56 15.22 14.04
N LYS A 179 1.15 15.17 15.25
CA LYS A 179 0.57 14.54 16.45
C LYS A 179 -0.80 15.11 16.89
N HIS A 180 -1.11 16.32 16.47
CA HIS A 180 -2.37 17.00 16.79
C HIS A 180 -3.45 16.80 15.72
N LEU A 181 -3.11 16.17 14.59
CA LEU A 181 -4.07 15.87 13.54
C LEU A 181 -4.89 14.62 13.89
N PRO A 182 -6.14 14.51 13.40
CA PRO A 182 -6.97 13.33 13.61
C PRO A 182 -6.32 12.04 13.10
N VAL A 183 -5.55 12.14 12.01
CA VAL A 183 -4.79 11.04 11.41
C VAL A 183 -3.33 11.46 11.34
N SER A 184 -2.43 10.65 11.90
CA SER A 184 -1.00 10.89 11.79
C SER A 184 -0.56 10.97 10.33
N GLY A 185 0.29 11.93 9.99
CA GLY A 185 0.92 12.03 8.67
C GLY A 185 1.68 10.77 8.27
N CYS A 186 2.18 10.00 9.25
CA CYS A 186 2.86 8.73 9.01
C CYS A 186 1.95 7.68 8.37
N ALA A 187 0.63 7.73 8.57
CA ALA A 187 -0.31 6.83 7.89
C ALA A 187 -0.37 7.06 6.37
N LYS A 188 0.06 8.22 5.91
CA LYS A 188 0.14 8.61 4.49
C LYS A 188 1.55 8.49 3.91
N PHE A 189 2.52 7.95 4.67
CA PHE A 189 3.91 7.82 4.26
C PHE A 189 4.40 6.38 4.35
N VAL A 190 4.88 5.84 3.24
CA VAL A 190 5.36 4.45 3.12
C VAL A 190 6.76 4.38 2.53
N VAL A 191 7.56 3.42 3.01
CA VAL A 191 8.91 3.15 2.50
C VAL A 191 8.90 1.81 1.75
N PHE A 192 9.47 1.77 0.56
CA PHE A 192 9.44 0.59 -0.30
C PHE A 192 10.82 0.01 -0.61
N CYS A 193 10.84 -1.31 -0.82
CA CYS A 193 11.80 -2.04 -1.64
C CYS A 193 11.07 -2.70 -2.81
N ASN A 194 11.63 -2.65 -4.02
CA ASN A 194 11.02 -3.21 -5.23
C ASN A 194 9.58 -2.70 -5.46
N ALA A 195 9.33 -1.40 -5.27
CA ALA A 195 8.01 -0.84 -5.49
C ALA A 195 7.52 -1.06 -6.93
N PRO A 196 6.30 -1.57 -7.15
CA PRO A 196 5.75 -1.70 -8.49
C PRO A 196 5.31 -0.33 -9.04
N ASP A 197 5.45 -0.17 -10.35
CA ASP A 197 5.12 1.07 -11.07
C ASP A 197 3.62 1.26 -11.29
N ASP A 198 2.83 0.20 -11.14
CA ASP A 198 1.40 0.11 -11.47
C ASP A 198 0.49 -0.07 -10.25
N ASN A 199 0.98 0.15 -9.04
CA ASN A 199 0.26 -0.09 -7.80
C ASN A 199 -0.95 0.86 -7.61
N PRO A 200 -2.20 0.38 -7.64
CA PRO A 200 -3.37 1.24 -7.42
C PRO A 200 -3.80 1.32 -5.95
N PHE A 201 -3.26 0.47 -5.10
CA PHE A 201 -3.92 0.06 -3.86
C PHE A 201 -3.38 0.79 -2.63
N MET A 202 -2.08 0.93 -2.51
CA MET A 202 -1.47 1.45 -1.31
C MET A 202 -1.39 2.97 -1.28
N ALA A 203 -1.55 3.58 -0.11
CA ALA A 203 -1.24 4.98 0.08
C ALA A 203 0.23 5.25 -0.29
N GLY A 204 0.49 6.31 -1.06
CA GLY A 204 1.82 6.61 -1.58
C GLY A 204 2.21 5.84 -2.85
N ALA A 205 1.32 5.06 -3.43
CA ALA A 205 1.50 4.55 -4.79
C ALA A 205 1.85 5.68 -5.76
N PHE A 206 2.64 5.37 -6.78
CA PHE A 206 3.02 6.32 -7.81
C PHE A 206 2.79 5.72 -9.20
N HIS A 207 2.74 6.58 -10.19
CA HIS A 207 2.66 6.18 -11.59
C HIS A 207 4.08 6.07 -12.17
N GLY A 208 4.47 4.88 -12.64
CA GLY A 208 5.80 4.61 -13.16
C GLY A 208 6.13 5.44 -14.40
N VAL A 209 7.40 5.77 -14.56
CA VAL A 209 7.86 6.63 -15.68
C VAL A 209 7.77 5.93 -17.05
N THR A 210 7.61 4.63 -17.07
CA THR A 210 7.48 3.81 -18.29
C THR A 210 6.03 3.43 -18.61
N GLU A 211 5.10 3.82 -17.74
CA GLU A 211 3.68 3.59 -17.91
C GLU A 211 3.05 4.54 -18.96
N ALA A 212 1.84 4.22 -19.42
CA ALA A 212 1.09 5.07 -20.36
C ALA A 212 0.85 6.47 -19.77
N ASP A 213 0.61 7.48 -20.63
CA ASP A 213 0.35 8.86 -20.19
C ASP A 213 -0.83 8.97 -19.20
N ALA A 214 -1.87 8.17 -19.43
CA ALA A 214 -2.94 7.95 -18.46
C ALA A 214 -3.41 6.49 -18.52
N ILE A 215 -3.71 5.88 -17.36
CA ILE A 215 -4.11 4.48 -17.25
C ILE A 215 -5.07 4.28 -16.07
N ILE A 216 -6.03 3.36 -16.20
CA ILE A 216 -6.90 2.93 -15.10
C ILE A 216 -6.39 1.62 -14.51
N ASN A 217 -6.09 1.64 -13.22
CA ASN A 217 -5.79 0.46 -12.42
C ASN A 217 -6.88 0.27 -11.36
N VAL A 218 -7.24 -0.98 -11.08
CA VAL A 218 -8.32 -1.30 -10.14
C VAL A 218 -7.80 -2.24 -9.05
N GLY A 219 -8.05 -1.87 -7.80
CA GLY A 219 -7.81 -2.74 -6.65
C GLY A 219 -9.11 -3.39 -6.20
N VAL A 220 -9.13 -4.71 -6.06
CA VAL A 220 -10.27 -5.49 -5.57
C VAL A 220 -9.88 -6.29 -4.35
N SER A 221 -10.78 -6.37 -3.36
CA SER A 221 -10.53 -7.04 -2.10
C SER A 221 -11.72 -7.92 -1.68
N GLY A 222 -11.48 -8.85 -0.78
CA GLY A 222 -12.51 -9.73 -0.24
C GLY A 222 -11.95 -10.80 0.69
N PRO A 223 -11.28 -10.43 1.81
CA PRO A 223 -10.90 -11.40 2.84
C PRO A 223 -12.11 -12.18 3.36
N GLY A 224 -13.24 -11.50 3.60
CA GLY A 224 -14.47 -12.12 4.05
C GLY A 224 -15.02 -13.19 3.10
N VAL A 225 -14.88 -12.97 1.78
CA VAL A 225 -15.29 -13.96 0.76
C VAL A 225 -14.45 -15.22 0.87
N VAL A 226 -13.12 -15.08 1.02
CA VAL A 226 -12.21 -16.22 1.18
C VAL A 226 -12.49 -16.95 2.49
N LYS A 227 -12.66 -16.21 3.60
CA LYS A 227 -13.00 -16.76 4.91
C LYS A 227 -14.27 -17.60 4.83
N THR A 228 -15.37 -17.05 4.31
CA THR A 228 -16.67 -17.73 4.18
C THR A 228 -16.57 -18.99 3.29
N ALA A 229 -15.74 -18.93 2.24
CA ALA A 229 -15.51 -20.10 1.40
C ALA A 229 -14.78 -21.22 2.15
N LEU A 230 -13.80 -20.88 3.00
CA LEU A 230 -13.05 -21.85 3.81
C LEU A 230 -13.89 -22.46 4.95
N GLU A 231 -14.81 -21.71 5.55
CA GLU A 231 -15.76 -22.24 6.53
C GLU A 231 -16.56 -23.45 6.00
N LYS A 232 -16.84 -23.46 4.71
CA LYS A 232 -17.59 -24.56 4.06
C LYS A 232 -16.77 -25.85 3.88
N VAL A 233 -15.45 -25.77 4.04
CA VAL A 233 -14.52 -26.88 3.85
C VAL A 233 -13.65 -27.15 5.09
N ARG A 234 -14.15 -26.79 6.28
CA ARG A 234 -13.48 -27.08 7.56
C ARG A 234 -13.25 -28.57 7.72
N GLY A 235 -12.02 -28.93 8.12
CA GLY A 235 -11.63 -30.32 8.32
C GLY A 235 -11.15 -31.05 7.06
N GLU A 236 -11.25 -30.43 5.90
CA GLU A 236 -10.70 -30.96 4.66
C GLU A 236 -9.17 -30.78 4.61
N ASN A 237 -8.51 -31.51 3.73
CA ASN A 237 -7.06 -31.44 3.55
C ASN A 237 -6.61 -30.17 2.82
N PHE A 238 -5.30 -29.90 2.78
CA PHE A 238 -4.72 -28.72 2.13
C PHE A 238 -5.01 -28.65 0.62
N GLU A 239 -5.20 -29.75 -0.07
CA GLU A 239 -5.52 -29.73 -1.51
C GLU A 239 -6.89 -29.08 -1.76
N VAL A 240 -7.90 -29.45 -0.94
CA VAL A 240 -9.23 -28.88 -0.99
C VAL A 240 -9.21 -27.41 -0.60
N LEU A 241 -8.45 -27.03 0.45
CA LEU A 241 -8.27 -25.63 0.85
C LEU A 241 -7.66 -24.80 -0.28
N CYS A 242 -6.57 -25.27 -0.88
CA CYS A 242 -5.89 -24.59 -1.98
C CYS A 242 -6.84 -24.36 -3.19
N GLU A 243 -7.58 -25.38 -3.59
CA GLU A 243 -8.53 -25.24 -4.69
C GLU A 243 -9.68 -24.28 -4.36
N THR A 244 -10.15 -24.27 -3.12
CA THR A 244 -11.19 -23.36 -2.64
C THR A 244 -10.70 -21.91 -2.69
N ILE A 245 -9.53 -21.59 -2.15
CA ILE A 245 -8.93 -20.25 -2.18
C ILE A 245 -8.76 -19.79 -3.64
N LYS A 246 -8.15 -20.62 -4.46
CA LYS A 246 -7.88 -20.32 -5.87
C LYS A 246 -9.16 -20.01 -6.65
N LYS A 247 -10.22 -20.82 -6.50
CA LYS A 247 -11.53 -20.60 -7.14
C LYS A 247 -12.20 -19.32 -6.66
N THR A 248 -12.11 -19.02 -5.39
CA THR A 248 -12.65 -17.79 -4.80
C THR A 248 -11.91 -16.56 -5.32
N ALA A 249 -10.58 -16.58 -5.31
CA ALA A 249 -9.74 -15.51 -5.86
C ALA A 249 -10.02 -15.26 -7.35
N PHE A 250 -10.25 -16.34 -8.13
CA PHE A 250 -10.69 -16.22 -9.52
C PHE A 250 -11.97 -15.40 -9.65
N LYS A 251 -13.00 -15.69 -8.86
CA LYS A 251 -14.30 -14.98 -8.90
C LYS A 251 -14.14 -13.51 -8.53
N VAL A 252 -13.46 -13.22 -7.43
CA VAL A 252 -13.17 -11.84 -6.97
C VAL A 252 -12.44 -11.04 -8.06
N THR A 253 -11.44 -11.62 -8.70
CA THR A 253 -10.69 -10.97 -9.80
C THR A 253 -11.60 -10.66 -10.99
N ARG A 254 -12.55 -11.53 -11.33
CA ARG A 254 -13.50 -11.28 -12.42
C ARG A 254 -14.41 -10.10 -12.17
N VAL A 255 -14.78 -9.86 -10.92
CA VAL A 255 -15.53 -8.65 -10.51
C VAL A 255 -14.68 -7.39 -10.75
N GLY A 256 -13.41 -7.40 -10.29
CA GLY A 256 -12.50 -6.29 -10.56
C GLY A 256 -12.30 -6.01 -12.05
N GLN A 257 -12.20 -7.07 -12.87
CA GLN A 257 -12.06 -6.93 -14.32
C GLN A 257 -13.29 -6.29 -14.99
N LEU A 258 -14.48 -6.61 -14.52
CA LEU A 258 -15.72 -6.00 -15.01
C LEU A 258 -15.69 -4.48 -14.76
N VAL A 259 -15.40 -4.09 -13.53
CA VAL A 259 -15.33 -2.67 -13.14
C VAL A 259 -14.23 -1.93 -13.90
N ALA A 260 -13.04 -2.54 -14.03
CA ALA A 260 -11.92 -1.93 -14.75
C ALA A 260 -12.22 -1.67 -16.23
N LYS A 261 -12.82 -2.64 -16.92
CA LYS A 261 -13.21 -2.50 -18.34
C LYS A 261 -14.26 -1.42 -18.53
N GLU A 262 -15.23 -1.35 -17.62
CA GLU A 262 -16.30 -0.35 -17.72
C GLU A 262 -15.75 1.06 -17.41
N ALA A 263 -14.88 1.20 -16.40
CA ALA A 263 -14.21 2.46 -16.10
C ALA A 263 -13.34 2.95 -17.28
N SER A 264 -12.53 2.07 -17.85
CA SER A 264 -11.71 2.35 -19.03
C SER A 264 -12.55 2.85 -20.22
N LYS A 265 -13.64 2.15 -20.52
CA LYS A 265 -14.54 2.52 -21.60
C LYS A 265 -15.19 3.88 -21.40
N LYS A 266 -15.68 4.17 -20.18
CA LYS A 266 -16.40 5.42 -19.88
C LYS A 266 -15.46 6.62 -19.81
N LEU A 267 -14.25 6.44 -19.30
CA LEU A 267 -13.25 7.50 -19.17
C LEU A 267 -12.43 7.70 -20.46
N GLY A 268 -12.47 6.76 -21.40
CA GLY A 268 -11.65 6.80 -22.60
C GLY A 268 -10.15 6.66 -22.33
N VAL A 269 -9.79 5.97 -21.21
CA VAL A 269 -8.41 5.78 -20.76
C VAL A 269 -8.09 4.29 -20.80
N PRO A 270 -6.89 3.85 -21.26
CA PRO A 270 -6.51 2.43 -21.27
C PRO A 270 -6.67 1.75 -19.92
N PHE A 271 -7.05 0.48 -19.95
CA PHE A 271 -7.05 -0.38 -18.79
C PHE A 271 -5.65 -0.97 -18.58
N GLY A 272 -5.09 -0.77 -17.40
CA GLY A 272 -3.79 -1.28 -16.97
C GLY A 272 -3.91 -2.63 -16.27
N ILE A 273 -4.01 -2.62 -14.93
CA ILE A 273 -4.01 -3.85 -14.14
C ILE A 273 -5.17 -3.94 -13.14
N ILE A 274 -5.38 -5.19 -12.70
CA ILE A 274 -6.16 -5.50 -11.51
C ILE A 274 -5.20 -5.93 -10.42
N ASP A 275 -5.27 -5.25 -9.28
CA ASP A 275 -4.62 -5.67 -8.06
C ASP A 275 -5.62 -6.44 -7.20
N LEU A 276 -5.44 -7.77 -7.13
CA LEU A 276 -6.20 -8.61 -6.22
C LEU A 276 -5.44 -8.71 -4.90
N SER A 277 -5.72 -7.80 -3.99
CA SER A 277 -5.14 -7.83 -2.66
C SER A 277 -6.20 -8.11 -1.61
N LEU A 278 -6.01 -9.18 -0.84
CA LEU A 278 -6.81 -9.43 0.36
C LEU A 278 -6.38 -8.42 1.41
N ALA A 279 -6.93 -7.22 1.32
CA ALA A 279 -6.70 -6.12 2.24
C ALA A 279 -7.89 -6.05 3.21
N PRO A 280 -7.68 -6.35 4.48
CA PRO A 280 -8.75 -6.37 5.47
C PRO A 280 -9.31 -4.96 5.71
N THR A 281 -10.44 -4.91 6.40
CA THR A 281 -11.02 -3.71 7.00
C THR A 281 -11.34 -3.98 8.47
N PRO A 282 -11.59 -2.93 9.27
CA PRO A 282 -12.03 -3.12 10.67
C PRO A 282 -13.41 -3.80 10.80
N ALA A 283 -14.09 -4.08 9.68
CA ALA A 283 -15.39 -4.76 9.70
C ALA A 283 -15.24 -6.21 10.17
N ILE A 284 -16.18 -6.66 11.00
CA ILE A 284 -16.21 -8.04 11.50
C ILE A 284 -16.32 -9.01 10.32
N GLY A 285 -15.42 -9.99 10.30
CA GLY A 285 -15.39 -11.03 9.26
C GLY A 285 -14.57 -10.67 8.02
N ASP A 286 -14.06 -9.44 7.91
CA ASP A 286 -13.17 -9.02 6.82
C ASP A 286 -11.71 -8.97 7.28
N SER A 287 -11.17 -10.12 7.68
CA SER A 287 -9.86 -10.28 8.34
C SER A 287 -9.01 -11.36 7.67
N VAL A 288 -7.75 -11.05 7.39
CA VAL A 288 -6.77 -12.05 6.94
C VAL A 288 -6.35 -12.97 8.10
N ALA A 289 -6.30 -12.45 9.33
CA ALA A 289 -6.05 -13.29 10.51
C ALA A 289 -7.15 -14.35 10.69
N ASP A 290 -8.41 -14.00 10.43
CA ASP A 290 -9.52 -14.97 10.46
C ASP A 290 -9.35 -16.05 9.40
N ILE A 291 -8.89 -15.70 8.19
CA ILE A 291 -8.57 -16.70 7.14
C ILE A 291 -7.49 -17.67 7.65
N LEU A 292 -6.45 -17.16 8.32
CA LEU A 292 -5.40 -18.02 8.90
C LEU A 292 -5.96 -18.95 9.98
N CYS A 293 -6.93 -18.51 10.76
CA CYS A 293 -7.64 -19.34 11.72
C CYS A 293 -8.49 -20.44 11.03
N GLU A 294 -9.17 -20.10 9.93
CA GLU A 294 -9.91 -21.11 9.15
C GLU A 294 -8.99 -22.13 8.46
N ILE A 295 -7.74 -21.78 8.16
CA ILE A 295 -6.71 -22.74 7.69
C ILE A 295 -6.29 -23.72 8.81
N GLY A 296 -6.57 -23.39 10.07
CA GLY A 296 -6.35 -24.29 11.21
C GLY A 296 -5.45 -23.75 12.32
N LEU A 297 -5.18 -22.45 12.34
CA LEU A 297 -4.43 -21.82 13.43
C LEU A 297 -5.39 -21.38 14.54
N GLU A 298 -4.98 -21.52 15.79
CA GLU A 298 -5.74 -21.00 16.94
C GLU A 298 -5.74 -19.46 16.93
N ARG A 299 -4.61 -18.86 16.55
CA ARG A 299 -4.42 -17.40 16.47
C ARG A 299 -3.34 -17.06 15.43
N ALA A 300 -3.47 -15.96 14.73
CA ALA A 300 -2.38 -15.41 13.92
C ALA A 300 -1.16 -15.15 14.83
N GLY A 301 0.03 -15.53 14.39
CA GLY A 301 1.25 -15.52 15.21
C GLY A 301 1.68 -16.88 15.74
N ALA A 302 0.76 -17.84 15.89
CA ALA A 302 1.07 -19.21 16.30
C ALA A 302 2.08 -19.88 15.34
N PRO A 303 2.82 -20.92 15.78
CA PRO A 303 3.63 -21.74 14.88
C PRO A 303 2.79 -22.25 13.71
N GLY A 304 3.30 -22.11 12.47
CA GLY A 304 2.55 -22.42 11.25
C GLY A 304 2.00 -21.19 10.51
N THR A 305 1.88 -20.02 11.15
CA THR A 305 1.31 -18.81 10.56
C THR A 305 2.03 -18.40 9.26
N THR A 306 3.36 -18.40 9.23
CA THR A 306 4.13 -18.06 8.03
C THR A 306 3.87 -19.05 6.89
N ALA A 307 3.73 -20.36 7.20
CA ALA A 307 3.41 -21.38 6.19
C ALA A 307 1.98 -21.23 5.65
N ALA A 308 1.00 -20.99 6.53
CA ALA A 308 -0.39 -20.74 6.14
C ALA A 308 -0.52 -19.48 5.28
N LEU A 309 0.19 -18.41 5.64
CA LEU A 309 0.21 -17.17 4.85
C LEU A 309 0.88 -17.37 3.49
N ALA A 310 1.96 -18.15 3.40
CA ALA A 310 2.60 -18.51 2.14
C ALA A 310 1.63 -19.25 1.21
N LEU A 311 0.91 -20.23 1.74
CA LEU A 311 -0.13 -20.96 1.03
C LEU A 311 -1.23 -20.00 0.54
N LEU A 312 -1.77 -19.17 1.42
CA LEU A 312 -2.83 -18.21 1.09
C LEU A 312 -2.37 -17.28 -0.03
N ASN A 313 -1.22 -16.65 0.12
CA ASN A 313 -0.68 -15.68 -0.85
C ASN A 313 -0.46 -16.31 -2.23
N ASP A 314 0.08 -17.53 -2.29
CA ASP A 314 0.31 -18.26 -3.53
C ASP A 314 -1.01 -18.64 -4.24
N GLN A 315 -2.00 -19.15 -3.50
CA GLN A 315 -3.29 -19.54 -4.09
C GLN A 315 -4.11 -18.34 -4.58
N VAL A 316 -4.05 -17.22 -3.86
CA VAL A 316 -4.68 -15.95 -4.30
C VAL A 316 -4.07 -15.50 -5.63
N LYS A 317 -2.75 -15.48 -5.75
CA LYS A 317 -2.07 -15.11 -7.01
C LYS A 317 -2.42 -16.06 -8.15
N LYS A 318 -2.44 -17.37 -7.91
CA LYS A 318 -2.82 -18.37 -8.93
C LYS A 318 -4.26 -18.16 -9.41
N GLY A 319 -5.20 -17.91 -8.50
CA GLY A 319 -6.59 -17.59 -8.84
C GLY A 319 -6.73 -16.33 -9.68
N GLY A 320 -6.00 -15.27 -9.30
CA GLY A 320 -5.96 -14.02 -10.04
C GLY A 320 -5.45 -14.18 -11.49
N ILE A 321 -4.29 -14.80 -11.66
CA ILE A 321 -3.70 -15.04 -12.99
C ILE A 321 -4.60 -15.91 -13.89
N MET A 322 -5.31 -16.89 -13.31
CA MET A 322 -6.26 -17.70 -14.06
C MET A 322 -7.49 -16.89 -14.51
N ALA A 323 -7.87 -15.83 -13.78
CA ALA A 323 -9.04 -15.02 -14.09
C ALA A 323 -8.77 -13.93 -15.13
N SER A 324 -7.56 -13.39 -15.14
CA SER A 324 -7.19 -12.23 -15.96
C SER A 324 -5.69 -12.21 -16.28
N SER A 325 -5.36 -11.81 -17.51
CA SER A 325 -3.99 -11.50 -17.93
C SER A 325 -3.52 -10.10 -17.46
N TYR A 326 -4.38 -9.35 -16.81
CA TYR A 326 -4.12 -7.98 -16.34
C TYR A 326 -3.82 -7.91 -14.84
N VAL A 327 -3.43 -9.01 -14.21
CA VAL A 327 -3.09 -9.01 -12.77
C VAL A 327 -1.72 -8.37 -12.57
N GLY A 328 -1.64 -7.44 -11.64
CA GLY A 328 -0.42 -6.68 -11.33
C GLY A 328 -0.45 -6.09 -9.93
N GLY A 329 0.27 -5.00 -9.72
CA GLY A 329 0.35 -4.29 -8.45
C GLY A 329 0.95 -5.13 -7.33
N LEU A 330 0.29 -5.13 -6.18
CA LEU A 330 0.73 -5.85 -4.98
C LEU A 330 0.06 -7.21 -4.78
N SER A 331 -0.88 -7.59 -5.64
CA SER A 331 -1.71 -8.80 -5.57
C SER A 331 -1.27 -9.89 -4.59
N GLY A 332 -2.16 -10.27 -3.67
CA GLY A 332 -1.90 -11.29 -2.65
C GLY A 332 -2.56 -10.98 -1.31
N ALA A 333 -1.95 -11.42 -0.22
CA ALA A 333 -2.48 -11.21 1.13
C ALA A 333 -1.74 -10.07 1.85
N PHE A 334 -2.49 -9.07 2.34
CA PHE A 334 -2.00 -7.98 3.19
C PHE A 334 -2.12 -8.38 4.66
N ILE A 335 -1.23 -7.84 5.48
CA ILE A 335 -1.22 -8.06 6.92
C ILE A 335 -1.08 -6.74 7.71
N PRO A 336 -1.87 -5.69 7.40
CA PRO A 336 -1.83 -4.46 8.18
C PRO A 336 -2.41 -4.73 9.58
N VAL A 337 -1.78 -4.18 10.62
CA VAL A 337 -2.26 -4.46 11.99
C VAL A 337 -3.51 -3.64 12.31
N SER A 338 -3.55 -2.35 11.96
CA SER A 338 -4.67 -1.49 12.37
C SER A 338 -5.97 -1.76 11.61
N GLU A 339 -5.88 -2.33 10.43
CA GLU A 339 -7.02 -2.54 9.52
C GLU A 339 -7.64 -3.94 9.67
N ASP A 340 -7.07 -4.81 10.52
CA ASP A 340 -7.46 -6.22 10.69
C ASP A 340 -7.74 -6.52 12.17
N GLN A 341 -9.01 -6.70 12.52
CA GLN A 341 -9.40 -6.96 13.90
C GLN A 341 -8.74 -8.21 14.47
N GLY A 342 -8.59 -9.26 13.68
CA GLY A 342 -7.93 -10.48 14.12
C GLY A 342 -6.41 -10.32 14.35
N MET A 343 -5.74 -9.42 13.60
CA MET A 343 -4.35 -9.04 13.86
C MET A 343 -4.23 -8.20 15.14
N ILE A 344 -5.14 -7.24 15.36
CA ILE A 344 -5.22 -6.46 16.59
C ILE A 344 -5.37 -7.38 17.80
N ASP A 345 -6.30 -8.31 17.73
CA ASP A 345 -6.54 -9.28 18.82
C ASP A 345 -5.31 -10.17 19.07
N ALA A 346 -4.64 -10.61 17.99
CA ALA A 346 -3.42 -11.41 18.11
C ALA A 346 -2.25 -10.65 18.77
N VAL A 347 -2.13 -9.34 18.51
CA VAL A 347 -1.17 -8.49 19.22
C VAL A 347 -1.53 -8.36 20.69
N ASN A 348 -2.79 -8.07 21.00
CA ASN A 348 -3.26 -7.90 22.37
C ASN A 348 -3.12 -9.19 23.20
N ASP A 349 -3.33 -10.36 22.59
CA ASP A 349 -3.11 -11.66 23.21
C ASP A 349 -1.62 -12.04 23.34
N GLY A 350 -0.70 -11.25 22.80
CA GLY A 350 0.73 -11.53 22.79
C GLY A 350 1.16 -12.65 21.85
N ALA A 351 0.27 -13.10 20.95
CA ALA A 351 0.57 -14.11 19.94
C ALA A 351 1.37 -13.54 18.75
N LEU A 352 1.18 -12.25 18.45
CA LEU A 352 1.79 -11.59 17.31
C LEU A 352 2.74 -10.49 17.80
N THR A 353 4.02 -10.62 17.49
CA THR A 353 5.08 -9.64 17.78
C THR A 353 5.60 -8.99 16.51
N LEU A 354 6.37 -7.91 16.63
CA LEU A 354 6.99 -7.25 15.48
C LEU A 354 7.89 -8.20 14.70
N GLU A 355 8.72 -8.98 15.40
CA GLU A 355 9.63 -9.96 14.78
C GLU A 355 8.86 -11.09 14.09
N LYS A 356 7.67 -11.46 14.61
CA LYS A 356 6.82 -12.44 13.95
C LYS A 356 6.19 -11.86 12.69
N LEU A 357 5.78 -10.60 12.71
CA LEU A 357 5.31 -9.88 11.52
C LEU A 357 6.42 -9.80 10.47
N GLU A 358 7.65 -9.44 10.83
CA GLU A 358 8.79 -9.45 9.91
C GLU A 358 8.97 -10.82 9.24
N ALA A 359 8.90 -11.92 10.01
CA ALA A 359 8.95 -13.26 9.44
C ALA A 359 7.78 -13.54 8.47
N MET A 360 6.59 -13.02 8.75
CA MET A 360 5.41 -13.16 7.87
C MET A 360 5.56 -12.32 6.60
N THR A 361 6.25 -11.19 6.65
CA THR A 361 6.48 -10.34 5.47
C THR A 361 7.39 -11.00 4.42
N CYS A 362 8.13 -12.03 4.78
CA CYS A 362 8.85 -12.85 3.80
C CYS A 362 7.90 -13.47 2.76
N VAL A 363 6.64 -13.72 3.10
CA VAL A 363 5.68 -14.49 2.29
C VAL A 363 4.36 -13.74 2.01
N CYS A 364 4.11 -12.59 2.61
CA CYS A 364 2.95 -11.75 2.29
C CYS A 364 3.15 -10.98 0.98
N SER A 365 2.17 -10.21 0.55
CA SER A 365 2.27 -9.42 -0.69
C SER A 365 2.85 -8.03 -0.49
N VAL A 366 2.87 -7.49 0.72
CA VAL A 366 3.29 -6.12 0.98
C VAL A 366 4.48 -6.05 1.94
N GLY A 367 4.27 -6.07 3.24
CA GLY A 367 5.32 -5.85 4.23
C GLY A 367 4.75 -5.49 5.60
N LEU A 368 5.54 -4.81 6.42
CA LEU A 368 5.09 -4.21 7.67
C LEU A 368 4.16 -3.03 7.37
N ASP A 369 2.90 -3.16 7.70
CA ASP A 369 1.92 -2.14 7.37
C ASP A 369 1.08 -1.72 8.56
N MET A 370 0.93 -0.40 8.73
CA MET A 370 0.13 0.21 9.79
C MET A 370 0.51 -0.26 11.20
N ILE A 371 1.81 -0.25 11.48
CA ILE A 371 2.38 -0.69 12.76
C ILE A 371 2.55 0.51 13.70
N ALA A 372 1.76 0.58 14.76
CA ALA A 372 1.95 1.57 15.81
C ALA A 372 3.09 1.15 16.75
N ILE A 373 4.02 2.06 16.98
CA ILE A 373 5.17 1.87 17.88
C ILE A 373 5.24 3.02 18.91
N PRO A 374 5.93 2.85 20.03
CA PRO A 374 6.05 3.92 21.03
C PRO A 374 6.58 5.22 20.43
N GLY A 375 5.98 6.33 20.84
CA GLY A 375 6.31 7.64 20.30
C GLY A 375 7.72 8.12 20.61
N ASP A 376 8.38 7.58 21.62
CA ASP A 376 9.76 7.86 21.99
C ASP A 376 10.80 7.02 21.22
N THR A 377 10.36 6.06 20.40
CA THR A 377 11.25 5.24 19.56
C THR A 377 12.23 6.12 18.79
N LYS A 378 13.53 5.79 18.88
CA LYS A 378 14.58 6.56 18.20
C LYS A 378 14.47 6.46 16.68
N ALA A 379 14.82 7.53 15.97
CA ALA A 379 14.90 7.55 14.52
C ALA A 379 15.80 6.43 13.96
N THR A 380 16.92 6.14 14.62
CA THR A 380 17.82 5.04 14.23
C THR A 380 17.16 3.66 14.39
N THR A 381 16.34 3.45 15.41
CA THR A 381 15.58 2.20 15.58
C THR A 381 14.53 2.05 14.46
N ILE A 382 13.82 3.13 14.12
CA ILE A 382 12.90 3.15 12.96
C ILE A 382 13.66 2.80 11.69
N SER A 383 14.84 3.39 11.46
CA SER A 383 15.71 3.06 10.32
C SER A 383 16.17 1.61 10.32
N GLY A 384 16.41 1.01 11.49
CA GLY A 384 16.77 -0.40 11.63
C GLY A 384 15.64 -1.32 11.17
N ILE A 385 14.41 -1.10 11.63
CA ILE A 385 13.22 -1.84 11.21
C ILE A 385 13.00 -1.71 9.70
N ILE A 386 13.15 -0.51 9.15
CA ILE A 386 13.07 -0.29 7.70
C ILE A 386 14.15 -1.11 6.98
N ALA A 387 15.38 -1.11 7.46
CA ALA A 387 16.47 -1.85 6.83
C ALA A 387 16.21 -3.36 6.80
N ASP A 388 15.67 -3.93 7.88
CA ASP A 388 15.30 -5.34 7.96
C ASP A 388 14.20 -5.69 6.95
N GLU A 389 13.15 -4.87 6.88
CA GLU A 389 12.06 -5.06 5.92
C GLU A 389 12.53 -4.93 4.46
N MET A 390 13.42 -3.96 4.18
CA MET A 390 14.01 -3.82 2.85
C MET A 390 14.92 -5.00 2.48
N ALA A 391 15.64 -5.58 3.45
CA ALA A 391 16.45 -6.77 3.24
C ALA A 391 15.60 -7.98 2.89
N ILE A 392 14.45 -8.16 3.55
CA ILE A 392 13.45 -9.19 3.23
C ILE A 392 12.99 -9.05 1.78
N GLY A 393 12.61 -7.85 1.35
CA GLY A 393 12.18 -7.59 -0.02
C GLY A 393 13.28 -7.84 -1.04
N MET A 394 14.47 -7.35 -0.77
CA MET A 394 15.63 -7.49 -1.64
C MET A 394 16.02 -8.95 -1.86
N ILE A 395 16.12 -9.74 -0.80
CA ILE A 395 16.55 -11.14 -0.86
C ILE A 395 15.47 -12.03 -1.50
N ASN A 396 14.20 -11.79 -1.18
CA ASN A 396 13.09 -12.60 -1.69
C ASN A 396 12.54 -12.14 -3.05
N GLN A 397 13.17 -11.15 -3.69
CA GLN A 397 12.74 -10.62 -5.00
C GLN A 397 11.26 -10.20 -5.01
N LYS A 398 10.78 -9.66 -3.90
CA LYS A 398 9.40 -9.22 -3.75
C LYS A 398 9.32 -7.76 -3.33
N THR A 399 8.18 -7.12 -3.58
CA THR A 399 7.90 -5.83 -2.97
C THR A 399 7.77 -5.99 -1.46
N THR A 400 8.45 -5.13 -0.71
CA THR A 400 8.14 -4.88 0.68
C THR A 400 7.88 -3.41 0.92
N ALA A 401 6.96 -3.14 1.83
CA ALA A 401 6.62 -1.80 2.30
C ALA A 401 6.81 -1.74 3.81
N CYS A 402 7.15 -0.58 4.33
CA CYS A 402 7.22 -0.32 5.75
C CYS A 402 6.47 0.98 6.06
N ARG A 403 5.37 0.87 6.82
CA ARG A 403 4.54 1.99 7.28
C ARG A 403 4.42 1.92 8.78
N LEU A 404 5.27 2.71 9.46
CA LEU A 404 5.35 2.79 10.92
C LEU A 404 4.67 4.06 11.43
N LEU A 405 3.99 3.95 12.55
CA LEU A 405 3.22 5.00 13.19
C LEU A 405 3.79 5.25 14.61
N PRO A 406 4.84 6.09 14.77
CA PRO A 406 5.29 6.48 16.10
C PRO A 406 4.17 7.24 16.84
N ALA A 407 3.65 6.64 17.90
CA ALA A 407 2.49 7.13 18.65
C ALA A 407 2.94 8.12 19.74
N ILE A 408 3.06 9.39 19.41
CA ILE A 408 3.58 10.41 20.32
C ILE A 408 2.73 10.49 21.60
N GLY A 409 3.41 10.32 22.76
CA GLY A 409 2.77 10.36 24.08
C GLY A 409 2.02 9.08 24.46
N LYS A 410 2.21 7.98 23.73
CA LYS A 410 1.61 6.69 24.04
C LYS A 410 2.67 5.63 24.29
N ASP A 411 2.35 4.70 25.18
CA ASP A 411 3.19 3.58 25.58
C ASP A 411 2.69 2.24 24.98
N VAL A 412 3.50 1.20 25.14
CA VAL A 412 3.14 -0.17 24.70
C VAL A 412 1.81 -0.60 25.32
N GLY A 413 0.91 -1.09 24.49
CA GLY A 413 -0.43 -1.54 24.88
C GLY A 413 -1.50 -0.45 24.80
N ASP A 414 -1.13 0.82 24.66
CA ASP A 414 -2.10 1.87 24.33
C ASP A 414 -2.65 1.66 22.91
N VAL A 415 -3.81 2.28 22.63
CA VAL A 415 -4.45 2.20 21.32
C VAL A 415 -4.32 3.56 20.60
N VAL A 416 -3.95 3.51 19.33
CA VAL A 416 -3.96 4.65 18.41
C VAL A 416 -5.19 4.55 17.53
N GLU A 417 -6.09 5.52 17.66
CA GLU A 417 -7.23 5.66 16.76
C GLU A 417 -6.80 6.37 15.49
N ILE A 418 -7.03 5.73 14.33
CA ILE A 418 -6.71 6.29 13.02
C ILE A 418 -8.01 6.63 12.30
N GLY A 419 -9.02 5.79 12.48
CA GLY A 419 -10.37 6.01 11.98
C GLY A 419 -10.61 5.56 10.54
N GLY A 420 -11.88 5.49 10.16
CA GLY A 420 -12.30 5.04 8.84
C GLY A 420 -11.84 3.62 8.53
N LEU A 421 -11.37 3.39 7.30
CA LEU A 421 -10.84 2.10 6.87
C LEU A 421 -9.47 1.75 7.47
N LEU A 422 -8.78 2.73 8.04
CA LEU A 422 -7.46 2.54 8.66
C LEU A 422 -7.56 2.01 10.10
N GLY A 423 -8.75 2.04 10.70
CA GLY A 423 -9.08 1.43 11.99
C GLY A 423 -8.34 2.02 13.19
N SER A 424 -7.88 1.14 14.06
CA SER A 424 -7.10 1.45 15.26
C SER A 424 -5.97 0.44 15.45
N ALA A 425 -4.84 0.87 16.03
CA ALA A 425 -3.69 0.00 16.24
C ALA A 425 -3.26 -0.05 17.70
N PRO A 426 -3.01 -1.23 18.28
CA PRO A 426 -2.29 -1.33 19.54
C PRO A 426 -0.83 -0.91 19.33
N VAL A 427 -0.27 -0.16 20.26
CA VAL A 427 1.16 0.20 20.24
C VAL A 427 1.98 -1.03 20.60
N MET A 428 2.76 -1.51 19.62
CA MET A 428 3.54 -2.73 19.75
C MET A 428 4.92 -2.45 20.38
N PRO A 429 5.45 -3.38 21.20
CA PRO A 429 6.80 -3.23 21.74
C PRO A 429 7.84 -3.29 20.62
N VAL A 430 8.89 -2.48 20.76
CA VAL A 430 10.06 -2.46 19.88
C VAL A 430 11.29 -2.91 20.68
N ASN A 431 12.19 -3.65 20.02
CA ASN A 431 13.44 -4.10 20.63
C ASN A 431 14.25 -2.91 21.16
N ARG A 432 14.67 -2.99 22.42
CA ARG A 432 15.34 -1.91 23.14
C ARG A 432 16.84 -1.78 22.85
N PHE A 433 17.44 -2.77 22.22
CA PHE A 433 18.89 -2.73 21.91
C PHE A 433 19.17 -1.77 20.75
N SER A 434 20.26 -1.00 20.89
CA SER A 434 20.62 0.01 19.91
C SER A 434 21.18 -0.60 18.61
N CYS A 435 20.68 -0.08 17.48
CA CYS A 435 21.28 -0.28 16.16
C CYS A 435 21.97 0.99 15.63
N ASP A 436 22.24 1.99 16.49
CA ASP A 436 22.78 3.29 16.10
C ASP A 436 24.07 3.16 15.27
N ALA A 437 25.00 2.29 15.69
CA ALA A 437 26.25 2.08 14.97
C ALA A 437 26.04 1.45 13.58
N PHE A 438 25.06 0.55 13.44
CA PHE A 438 24.71 -0.06 12.18
C PHE A 438 24.14 0.97 11.21
N VAL A 439 23.14 1.72 11.61
CA VAL A 439 22.47 2.74 10.77
C VAL A 439 23.46 3.86 10.39
N ASN A 440 24.31 4.30 11.33
CA ASN A 440 25.27 5.37 11.09
C ASN A 440 26.48 4.97 10.20
N ARG A 441 26.60 3.71 9.79
CA ARG A 441 27.57 3.33 8.75
C ARG A 441 27.28 3.99 7.43
N GLY A 442 25.99 4.20 7.12
CA GLY A 442 25.58 4.80 5.85
C GLY A 442 25.95 3.94 4.61
N GLY A 443 26.02 4.58 3.48
CA GLY A 443 26.39 3.94 2.21
C GLY A 443 25.32 2.98 1.70
N ARG A 444 25.73 1.80 1.26
CA ARG A 444 24.85 0.83 0.60
C ARG A 444 25.08 -0.59 1.11
N ILE A 445 23.98 -1.29 1.44
CA ILE A 445 23.99 -2.75 1.49
C ILE A 445 23.89 -3.23 0.04
N PRO A 446 24.90 -4.03 -0.46
CA PRO A 446 24.94 -4.40 -1.85
C PRO A 446 23.80 -5.34 -2.25
N ALA A 447 23.52 -5.38 -3.55
CA ALA A 447 22.58 -6.33 -4.12
C ALA A 447 23.01 -7.78 -3.83
N PRO A 448 22.08 -8.71 -3.60
CA PRO A 448 22.42 -10.10 -3.32
C PRO A 448 23.00 -10.78 -4.57
N ILE A 449 23.83 -11.81 -4.36
CA ILE A 449 24.53 -12.50 -5.47
C ILE A 449 23.57 -13.06 -6.53
N HIS A 450 22.40 -13.57 -6.13
CA HIS A 450 21.40 -14.10 -7.07
C HIS A 450 20.77 -13.03 -7.97
N SER A 451 21.01 -11.75 -7.72
CA SER A 451 20.59 -10.68 -8.65
C SER A 451 21.31 -10.76 -9.98
N PHE A 452 22.45 -11.47 -10.06
CA PHE A 452 23.21 -11.69 -11.28
C PHE A 452 22.72 -12.90 -12.09
N GLU A 453 21.92 -13.78 -11.53
CA GLU A 453 21.41 -14.98 -12.20
C GLU A 453 20.35 -14.68 -13.27
N ASN A 454 19.82 -13.47 -13.29
CA ASN A 454 18.75 -13.02 -14.19
C ASN A 454 19.25 -12.12 -15.33
N TRP A 455 20.54 -12.20 -15.68
CA TRP A 455 21.14 -11.44 -16.79
C TRP A 455 21.36 -12.32 -18.00
#